data_d77eed6c8d8b5cb7bc4fdad75d1d0a26
#
_entry.id   d77eed6c8d8b5cb7bc4fdad75d1d0a26
#
_cell.length_a   1.000
_cell.length_b   1.000
_cell.length_c   1.000
_cell.angle_alpha   90.00
_cell.angle_beta   90.00
_cell.angle_gamma   90.00
#
_symmetry.space_group_name_H-M   'P 1'
#
loop_
_entity.id
_entity.type
_entity.pdbx_description
1 polymer ?
#
loop_
_entity_poly.entity_id
_entity_poly.type
_entity_poly.pdbx_seq_one_letter_code
_entity_poly.pdbx_strand_id
1 'polypeptide(L)'
;MTLDLYGCDKKKLNDHELLFKLLDELPEKIGMHKFSEPIVHLIPPRENSFDRGGVTGFVILVESHISIHTFPADGFASIDVFSCKSFDSKFAEQYISRLLGAEKVETNVKRRGREFVKHYPKSIEKADAIAGR
;
A
#
# COMPACT_ATOMS: atom_id res chain seq x y z
N MET A 1 3.91 6.94 -2.34
CA MET A 1 4.89 6.17 -1.54
C MET A 1 5.03 4.80 -2.17
N THR A 2 6.22 4.32 -2.29
CA THR A 2 6.52 2.93 -2.67
C THR A 2 7.29 2.28 -1.53
N LEU A 3 6.99 1.01 -1.27
CA LEU A 3 7.65 0.18 -0.26
C LEU A 3 8.12 -1.11 -0.91
N ASP A 4 9.40 -1.40 -0.76
CA ASP A 4 9.98 -2.71 -1.05
C ASP A 4 10.42 -3.34 0.26
N LEU A 5 9.81 -4.49 0.60
CA LEU A 5 9.97 -5.17 1.86
C LEU A 5 10.70 -6.50 1.66
N TYR A 6 11.75 -6.73 2.45
CA TYR A 6 12.63 -7.90 2.35
C TYR A 6 12.63 -8.68 3.65
N GLY A 7 12.88 -9.99 3.57
CA GLY A 7 12.90 -10.87 4.70
C GLY A 7 11.56 -10.98 5.43
N CYS A 8 10.47 -10.83 4.69
CA CYS A 8 9.12 -10.95 5.23
C CYS A 8 8.79 -12.38 5.63
N ASP A 9 7.83 -12.53 6.54
CA ASP A 9 7.25 -13.83 6.88
C ASP A 9 6.54 -14.43 5.66
N LYS A 10 7.07 -15.53 5.14
CA LYS A 10 6.59 -16.19 3.93
C LYS A 10 5.13 -16.67 4.04
N LYS A 11 4.70 -17.09 5.23
CA LYS A 11 3.32 -17.52 5.47
C LYS A 11 2.37 -16.32 5.37
N LYS A 12 2.74 -15.20 5.96
CA LYS A 12 1.96 -13.95 5.89
C LYS A 12 1.87 -13.42 4.46
N LEU A 13 2.95 -13.52 3.69
CA LEU A 13 2.95 -13.10 2.28
C LEU A 13 2.05 -13.97 1.39
N ASN A 14 1.70 -15.17 1.83
CA ASN A 14 0.79 -16.07 1.11
C ASN A 14 -0.61 -16.15 1.74
N ASP A 15 -0.88 -15.33 2.73
CA ASP A 15 -2.15 -15.31 3.44
C ASP A 15 -3.12 -14.30 2.78
N HIS A 16 -4.01 -14.83 1.96
CA HIS A 16 -5.02 -14.05 1.24
C HIS A 16 -5.88 -13.18 2.18
N GLU A 17 -6.33 -13.76 3.30
CA GLU A 17 -7.20 -13.05 4.25
C GLU A 17 -6.47 -11.91 4.95
N LEU A 18 -5.21 -12.14 5.36
CA LEU A 18 -4.37 -11.12 5.97
C LEU A 18 -4.14 -9.94 5.02
N LEU A 19 -3.85 -10.23 3.76
CA LEU A 19 -3.57 -9.20 2.76
C LEU A 19 -4.84 -8.47 2.33
N PHE A 20 -5.97 -9.17 2.27
CA PHE A 20 -7.28 -8.52 2.10
C PHE A 20 -7.54 -7.53 3.24
N LYS A 21 -7.36 -7.97 4.48
CA LYS A 21 -7.57 -7.13 5.67
C LYS A 21 -6.62 -5.93 5.69
N LEU A 22 -5.36 -6.12 5.28
CA LEU A 22 -4.41 -5.01 5.13
C LEU A 22 -4.95 -3.93 4.20
N LEU A 23 -5.40 -4.32 3.02
CA LEU A 23 -5.95 -3.39 2.03
C LEU A 23 -7.29 -2.78 2.46
N ASP A 24 -8.04 -3.49 3.26
CA ASP A 24 -9.32 -3.04 3.78
C ASP A 24 -9.19 -2.01 4.90
N GLU A 25 -8.27 -2.21 5.83
CA GLU A 25 -8.12 -1.40 7.03
C GLU A 25 -7.10 -0.25 6.91
N LEU A 26 -6.02 -0.45 6.13
CA LEU A 26 -4.96 0.57 6.00
C LEU A 26 -5.47 1.93 5.54
N PRO A 27 -6.39 2.03 4.55
CA PRO A 27 -6.88 3.32 4.10
C PRO A 27 -7.40 4.19 5.24
N GLU A 28 -8.30 3.67 6.06
CA GLU A 28 -8.87 4.42 7.19
C GLU A 28 -7.80 4.85 8.20
N LYS A 29 -6.83 3.96 8.49
CA LYS A 29 -5.74 4.24 9.43
C LYS A 29 -4.82 5.39 8.98
N ILE A 30 -4.75 5.66 7.69
CA ILE A 30 -3.97 6.77 7.12
C ILE A 30 -4.84 7.93 6.62
N GLY A 31 -6.11 7.97 7.03
CA GLY A 31 -7.03 9.07 6.75
C GLY A 31 -7.56 9.09 5.32
N MET A 32 -7.61 7.94 4.65
CA MET A 32 -8.17 7.79 3.32
C MET A 32 -9.49 7.01 3.35
N HIS A 33 -10.24 7.09 2.28
CA HIS A 33 -11.57 6.48 2.17
C HIS A 33 -11.59 5.45 1.04
N LYS A 34 -11.99 4.23 1.38
CA LYS A 34 -12.23 3.22 0.35
C LYS A 34 -13.40 3.63 -0.54
N PHE A 35 -13.23 3.42 -1.84
CA PHE A 35 -14.32 3.53 -2.81
C PHE A 35 -14.94 2.17 -3.11
N SER A 36 -14.14 1.12 -3.10
CA SER A 36 -14.58 -0.25 -3.36
C SER A 36 -13.98 -1.22 -2.36
N GLU A 37 -14.51 -2.44 -2.30
CA GLU A 37 -13.86 -3.54 -1.60
C GLU A 37 -12.49 -3.85 -2.24
N PRO A 38 -11.52 -4.31 -1.46
CA PRO A 38 -10.26 -4.78 -2.03
C PRO A 38 -10.47 -5.96 -2.99
N ILE A 39 -9.66 -6.00 -4.03
CA ILE A 39 -9.54 -7.14 -4.94
C ILE A 39 -8.22 -7.82 -4.63
N VAL A 40 -8.26 -9.10 -4.25
CA VAL A 40 -7.07 -9.87 -3.88
C VAL A 40 -7.12 -11.23 -4.55
N HIS A 41 -6.05 -11.59 -5.24
CA HIS A 41 -5.92 -12.85 -5.95
C HIS A 41 -4.66 -13.60 -5.55
N LEU A 42 -4.80 -14.93 -5.40
CA LEU A 42 -3.66 -15.84 -5.35
C LEU A 42 -3.17 -16.07 -6.79
N ILE A 43 -1.91 -15.75 -7.02
CA ILE A 43 -1.28 -15.92 -8.33
C ILE A 43 -0.48 -17.23 -8.29
N PRO A 44 -0.78 -18.21 -9.15
CA PRO A 44 -0.04 -19.46 -9.18
C PRO A 44 1.37 -19.26 -9.76
N PRO A 45 2.34 -20.13 -9.40
CA PRO A 45 3.65 -20.13 -10.04
C PRO A 45 3.52 -20.33 -11.55
N ARG A 46 4.40 -19.67 -12.31
CA ARG A 46 4.46 -19.84 -13.77
C ARG A 46 5.72 -20.58 -14.15
N GLU A 47 5.56 -21.61 -14.99
CA GLU A 47 6.70 -22.34 -15.55
C GLU A 47 7.62 -21.40 -16.36
N ASN A 48 8.93 -21.62 -16.25
CA ASN A 48 9.96 -20.84 -16.96
C ASN A 48 9.93 -19.31 -16.66
N SER A 49 9.43 -18.91 -15.49
CA SER A 49 9.37 -17.53 -15.03
C SER A 49 10.10 -17.39 -13.68
N PHE A 50 10.62 -16.19 -13.41
CA PHE A 50 11.09 -15.84 -12.07
C PHE A 50 9.94 -15.81 -11.05
N ASP A 51 8.71 -15.65 -11.51
CA ASP A 51 7.53 -15.53 -10.67
C ASP A 51 7.09 -16.91 -10.17
N ARG A 52 7.36 -17.15 -8.91
CA ARG A 52 7.01 -18.41 -8.21
C ARG A 52 5.65 -18.33 -7.51
N GLY A 53 4.81 -17.38 -7.91
CA GLY A 53 3.48 -17.17 -7.35
C GLY A 53 3.50 -16.29 -6.10
N GLY A 54 2.33 -15.97 -5.63
CA GLY A 54 2.11 -15.12 -4.47
C GLY A 54 0.71 -14.53 -4.47
N VAL A 55 0.57 -13.35 -3.88
CA VAL A 55 -0.69 -12.63 -3.79
C VAL A 55 -0.56 -11.27 -4.47
N THR A 56 -1.53 -10.94 -5.29
CA THR A 56 -1.69 -9.62 -5.87
C THR A 56 -2.98 -9.01 -5.37
N GLY A 57 -2.92 -7.79 -4.87
CA GLY A 57 -4.08 -7.09 -4.35
C GLY A 57 -4.11 -5.61 -4.71
N PHE A 58 -5.31 -5.07 -4.73
CA PHE A 58 -5.57 -3.69 -5.11
C PHE A 58 -6.84 -3.18 -4.42
N VAL A 59 -6.82 -1.93 -3.95
CA VAL A 59 -8.01 -1.23 -3.47
C VAL A 59 -8.09 0.16 -4.06
N ILE A 60 -9.25 0.49 -4.58
CA ILE A 60 -9.55 1.83 -5.10
C ILE A 60 -9.98 2.71 -3.92
N LEU A 61 -9.35 3.87 -3.84
CA LEU A 61 -9.67 4.90 -2.85
C LEU A 61 -10.31 6.11 -3.54
N VAL A 62 -11.09 6.85 -2.80
CA VAL A 62 -11.57 8.16 -3.26
C VAL A 62 -10.39 9.05 -3.64
N GLU A 63 -9.30 8.97 -2.89
CA GLU A 63 -8.08 9.76 -3.09
C GLU A 63 -7.04 9.12 -4.02
N SER A 64 -7.17 7.87 -4.40
CA SER A 64 -6.41 7.17 -5.44
C SER A 64 -6.39 5.64 -5.30
N HIS A 65 -5.31 5.01 -4.79
CA HIS A 65 -5.26 3.55 -4.66
C HIS A 65 -4.11 3.06 -3.76
N ILE A 66 -4.25 1.81 -3.31
CA ILE A 66 -3.16 1.02 -2.74
C ILE A 66 -3.07 -0.29 -3.50
N SER A 67 -1.87 -0.71 -3.86
CA SER A 67 -1.61 -2.01 -4.48
C SER A 67 -0.53 -2.78 -3.74
N ILE A 68 -0.60 -4.11 -3.80
CA ILE A 68 0.38 -5.02 -3.22
C ILE A 68 0.66 -6.19 -4.15
N HIS A 69 1.94 -6.55 -4.23
CA HIS A 69 2.42 -7.77 -4.86
C HIS A 69 3.35 -8.49 -3.89
N THR A 70 3.10 -9.76 -3.62
CA THR A 70 3.93 -10.56 -2.76
C THR A 70 4.61 -11.69 -3.50
N PHE A 71 5.81 -12.01 -3.06
CA PHE A 71 6.64 -13.11 -3.58
C PHE A 71 7.10 -13.96 -2.39
N PRO A 72 6.20 -14.84 -1.87
CA PRO A 72 6.46 -15.58 -0.64
C PRO A 72 7.71 -16.43 -0.68
N ALA A 73 8.01 -17.05 -1.83
CA ALA A 73 9.21 -17.87 -1.98
C ALA A 73 10.50 -17.07 -1.72
N ASP A 74 10.49 -15.77 -2.03
CA ASP A 74 11.64 -14.88 -1.87
C ASP A 74 11.58 -14.01 -0.59
N GLY A 75 10.49 -14.12 0.18
CA GLY A 75 10.27 -13.26 1.34
C GLY A 75 10.16 -11.77 0.98
N PHE A 76 9.71 -11.46 -0.23
CA PHE A 76 9.65 -10.11 -0.78
C PHE A 76 8.21 -9.65 -1.02
N ALA A 77 7.96 -8.38 -0.76
CA ALA A 77 6.71 -7.72 -1.14
C ALA A 77 6.97 -6.31 -1.64
N SER A 78 6.18 -5.88 -2.62
CA SER A 78 6.19 -4.53 -3.14
C SER A 78 4.81 -3.91 -2.96
N ILE A 79 4.76 -2.71 -2.38
CA ILE A 79 3.51 -2.01 -2.05
C ILE A 79 3.60 -0.57 -2.52
N ASP A 80 2.55 -0.14 -3.23
CA ASP A 80 2.38 1.24 -3.64
C ASP A 80 1.19 1.86 -2.92
N VAL A 81 1.41 3.01 -2.29
CA VAL A 81 0.37 3.87 -1.75
C VAL A 81 0.38 5.19 -2.51
N PHE A 82 -0.58 5.35 -3.39
CA PHE A 82 -0.76 6.57 -4.16
C PHE A 82 -1.97 7.35 -3.65
N SER A 83 -1.77 8.62 -3.31
CA SER A 83 -2.83 9.52 -2.86
C SER A 83 -2.64 10.92 -3.44
N CYS A 84 -3.73 11.57 -3.80
CA CYS A 84 -3.73 12.98 -4.16
C CYS A 84 -3.79 13.91 -2.94
N LYS A 85 -3.88 13.36 -1.73
CA LYS A 85 -3.71 14.11 -0.48
C LYS A 85 -2.54 13.59 0.35
N SER A 86 -2.06 14.39 1.28
CA SER A 86 -0.99 13.99 2.20
C SER A 86 -1.49 12.96 3.21
N PHE A 87 -0.62 12.03 3.61
CA PHE A 87 -0.87 11.05 4.65
C PHE A 87 0.40 10.78 5.46
N ASP A 88 0.27 10.15 6.62
CA ASP A 88 1.40 9.75 7.44
C ASP A 88 2.12 8.54 6.83
N SER A 89 3.11 8.82 5.98
CA SER A 89 3.88 7.77 5.29
C SER A 89 4.73 6.94 6.27
N LYS A 90 5.19 7.53 7.36
CA LYS A 90 5.97 6.83 8.38
C LYS A 90 5.12 5.82 9.15
N PHE A 91 3.91 6.21 9.51
CA PHE A 91 2.95 5.28 10.12
C PHE A 91 2.63 4.12 9.18
N ALA A 92 2.34 4.42 7.90
CA ALA A 92 2.04 3.40 6.89
C ALA A 92 3.19 2.40 6.73
N GLU A 93 4.44 2.89 6.61
CA GLU A 93 5.64 2.05 6.55
C GLU A 93 5.75 1.13 7.77
N GLN A 94 5.65 1.69 8.97
CA GLN A 94 5.77 0.92 10.22
C GLN A 94 4.65 -0.12 10.37
N TYR A 95 3.43 0.25 10.05
CA TYR A 95 2.28 -0.64 10.12
C TYR A 95 2.44 -1.83 9.17
N ILE A 96 2.75 -1.57 7.92
CA ILE A 96 2.92 -2.60 6.89
C ILE A 96 4.11 -3.52 7.20
N SER A 97 5.26 -2.94 7.54
CA SER A 97 6.47 -3.71 7.81
C SER A 97 6.33 -4.63 9.02
N ARG A 98 5.67 -4.17 10.08
CA ARG A 98 5.37 -5.00 11.25
C ARG A 98 4.38 -6.12 10.93
N LEU A 99 3.33 -5.79 10.20
CA LEU A 99 2.30 -6.77 9.83
C LEU A 99 2.89 -7.92 9.01
N LEU A 100 3.78 -7.61 8.07
CA LEU A 100 4.39 -8.60 7.18
C LEU A 100 5.70 -9.18 7.72
N GLY A 101 6.18 -8.72 8.87
CA GLY A 101 7.39 -9.20 9.50
C GLY A 101 8.66 -8.90 8.70
N ALA A 102 8.72 -7.76 8.02
CA ALA A 102 9.87 -7.38 7.21
C ALA A 102 11.12 -7.12 8.06
N GLU A 103 12.25 -7.66 7.62
CA GLU A 103 13.57 -7.41 8.24
C GLU A 103 14.20 -6.12 7.71
N LYS A 104 13.92 -5.79 6.45
CA LYS A 104 14.43 -4.59 5.78
C LYS A 104 13.32 -3.95 4.92
N VAL A 105 13.26 -2.63 4.92
CA VAL A 105 12.31 -1.86 4.11
C VAL A 105 13.05 -0.77 3.35
N GLU A 106 12.77 -0.66 2.06
CA GLU A 106 13.17 0.48 1.23
C GLU A 106 11.92 1.31 0.91
N THR A 107 11.92 2.56 1.36
CA THR A 107 10.79 3.46 1.22
C THR A 107 11.15 4.67 0.37
N ASN A 108 10.29 4.98 -0.60
CA ASN A 108 10.38 6.20 -1.37
C ASN A 108 9.06 6.97 -1.28
N VAL A 109 9.15 8.26 -0.95
CA VAL A 109 8.01 9.17 -0.94
C VAL A 109 8.28 10.27 -1.95
N LYS A 110 7.45 10.33 -2.99
CA LYS A 110 7.56 11.35 -4.04
C LYS A 110 6.28 12.17 -4.09
N ARG A 111 6.41 13.48 -3.98
CA ARG A 111 5.30 14.39 -4.24
C ARG A 111 5.02 14.47 -5.73
N ARG A 112 3.76 14.31 -6.08
CA ARG A 112 3.27 14.38 -7.46
C ARG A 112 2.20 15.47 -7.56
N GLY A 113 1.89 15.89 -8.80
CA GLY A 113 0.81 16.83 -9.05
C GLY A 113 1.01 18.22 -8.44
N ARG A 114 2.24 18.69 -8.27
CA ARG A 114 2.54 19.99 -7.62
C ARG A 114 1.87 21.18 -8.28
N GLU A 115 1.71 21.14 -9.59
CA GLU A 115 1.02 22.18 -10.34
C GLU A 115 -0.51 22.08 -10.18
N PHE A 116 -1.02 20.86 -10.05
CA PHE A 116 -2.43 20.57 -9.84
C PHE A 116 -2.95 21.16 -8.52
N VAL A 117 -2.20 20.99 -7.43
CA VAL A 117 -2.57 21.48 -6.10
C VAL A 117 -2.65 23.00 -6.03
N LYS A 118 -1.93 23.73 -6.88
CA LYS A 118 -1.98 25.20 -6.93
C LYS A 118 -3.34 25.77 -7.33
N HIS A 119 -4.20 24.97 -7.93
CA HIS A 119 -5.55 25.38 -8.35
C HIS A 119 -6.60 25.25 -7.24
N TYR A 120 -6.26 24.63 -6.12
CA TYR A 120 -7.19 24.50 -4.99
C TYR A 120 -7.07 25.68 -4.02
N PRO A 121 -8.20 26.18 -3.48
CA PRO A 121 -8.17 27.19 -2.43
C PRO A 121 -7.38 26.70 -1.21
N LYS A 122 -6.56 27.56 -0.63
CA LYS A 122 -5.78 27.23 0.59
C LYS A 122 -6.62 26.77 1.78
N SER A 123 -7.92 27.07 1.78
CA SER A 123 -8.87 26.58 2.77
C SER A 123 -9.11 25.07 2.70
N ILE A 124 -9.02 24.47 1.51
CA ILE A 124 -9.16 23.02 1.32
C ILE A 124 -7.90 22.30 1.80
N GLU A 125 -6.71 22.84 1.52
CA GLU A 125 -5.44 22.29 2.02
C GLU A 125 -5.42 22.21 3.55
N LYS A 126 -5.99 23.22 4.23
CA LYS A 126 -6.08 23.24 5.70
C LYS A 126 -7.09 22.22 6.23
N ALA A 127 -8.22 22.03 5.55
CA ALA A 127 -9.22 21.05 5.94
C ALA A 127 -8.67 19.61 5.81
N ASP A 128 -7.99 19.31 4.70
CA ASP A 128 -7.34 18.02 4.49
C ASP A 128 -6.19 17.79 5.47
N ALA A 129 -5.47 18.84 5.83
CA ALA A 129 -4.42 18.80 6.84
C ALA A 129 -4.96 18.45 8.24
N ILE A 130 -6.18 18.87 8.56
CA ILE A 130 -6.84 18.62 9.86
C ILE A 130 -7.57 17.28 9.85
N ALA A 131 -8.24 16.93 8.75
CA ALA A 131 -9.08 15.72 8.64
C ALA A 131 -8.31 14.45 8.23
N GLY A 132 -7.14 14.57 7.66
CA GLY A 132 -6.39 13.45 7.07
C GLY A 132 -5.14 13.00 7.81
N ARG A 133 -4.99 13.41 9.06
CA ARG A 133 -3.74 13.13 9.79
C ARG A 133 -3.94 12.43 11.08
#